data_279bd274479fa73ecd4296dc7ba36335
#
_entry.id   279bd274479fa73ecd4296dc7ba36335
#
_cell.length_a   1.000
_cell.length_b   1.000
_cell.length_c   1.000
_cell.angle_alpha   90.00
_cell.angle_beta   90.00
_cell.angle_gamma   90.00
#
_symmetry.space_group_name_H-M   'P 1'
#
loop_
_entity.id
_entity.type
_entity.pdbx_description
1 polymer ?
#
loop_
_entity_poly.entity_id
_entity_poly.type
_entity_poly.pdbx_seq_one_letter_code
_entity_poly.pdbx_strand_id
1 'polypeptide(L)'
;MKHLLIIFSLLLTSVSWSEDYLMDNNGKRTIVTEHNYTNKSSFRAFKVEGSFTDNLGNYGNWDAFVTTYINEGKITKLDFSNKFTFQNKSKFYLQGFRQEGTDEGAGVGKAIIVHPDRTFKSLKNSKCVYSVKFLEDTFFGKAKCRVSKEGLQELQRVSE
;
A
#
# COMPACT_ATOMS: atom_id res chain seq x y z
N MET A 1 55.44 -8.70 -33.51
CA MET A 1 53.97 -8.51 -33.63
C MET A 1 53.31 -8.93 -32.32
N LYS A 2 52.84 -7.98 -31.52
CA LYS A 2 52.23 -8.23 -30.23
C LYS A 2 50.70 -8.25 -30.42
N HIS A 3 50.06 -9.41 -30.19
CA HIS A 3 48.62 -9.54 -30.25
C HIS A 3 48.03 -8.95 -28.94
N LEU A 4 47.31 -7.84 -29.06
CA LEU A 4 46.53 -7.21 -27.98
C LEU A 4 45.18 -7.91 -27.92
N LEU A 5 45.00 -8.81 -26.93
CA LEU A 5 43.73 -9.42 -26.61
C LEU A 5 42.90 -8.41 -25.83
N ILE A 6 41.91 -7.79 -26.50
CA ILE A 6 40.91 -6.93 -25.86
C ILE A 6 39.85 -7.86 -25.27
N ILE A 7 39.87 -8.04 -23.94
CA ILE A 7 38.81 -8.72 -23.19
C ILE A 7 37.67 -7.71 -23.05
N PHE A 8 36.65 -7.86 -23.89
CA PHE A 8 35.39 -7.12 -23.76
C PHE A 8 34.56 -7.76 -22.65
N SER A 9 34.73 -7.28 -21.41
CA SER A 9 33.87 -7.68 -20.30
C SER A 9 32.47 -7.08 -20.49
N LEU A 10 31.55 -7.90 -20.98
CA LEU A 10 30.13 -7.59 -21.00
C LEU A 10 29.63 -7.45 -19.52
N LEU A 11 29.52 -6.22 -19.09
CA LEU A 11 28.76 -5.88 -17.87
C LEU A 11 27.30 -6.20 -18.15
N LEU A 12 26.88 -7.41 -17.79
CA LEU A 12 25.48 -7.80 -17.71
C LEU A 12 24.86 -7.03 -16.56
N THR A 13 24.40 -5.82 -16.82
CA THR A 13 23.50 -5.10 -15.92
C THR A 13 22.22 -5.91 -15.86
N SER A 14 21.99 -6.58 -14.74
CA SER A 14 20.70 -7.22 -14.45
C SER A 14 19.63 -6.14 -14.41
N VAL A 15 18.87 -6.01 -15.49
CA VAL A 15 17.68 -5.17 -15.51
C VAL A 15 16.69 -5.82 -14.53
N SER A 16 16.57 -5.22 -13.36
CA SER A 16 15.55 -5.62 -12.40
C SER A 16 14.18 -5.23 -12.97
N TRP A 17 13.46 -6.20 -13.52
CA TRP A 17 12.09 -6.01 -13.97
C TRP A 17 11.21 -5.87 -12.73
N SER A 18 10.60 -4.71 -12.58
CA SER A 18 9.59 -4.47 -11.55
C SER A 18 8.22 -4.84 -12.13
N GLU A 19 7.47 -5.67 -11.42
CA GLU A 19 6.14 -6.10 -11.85
C GLU A 19 5.05 -5.42 -11.00
N ASP A 20 3.87 -5.27 -11.59
CA ASP A 20 2.73 -4.63 -10.93
C ASP A 20 1.95 -5.68 -10.10
N TYR A 21 1.88 -5.44 -8.81
CA TYR A 21 1.03 -6.16 -7.87
C TYR A 21 -0.18 -5.30 -7.54
N LEU A 22 -1.38 -5.80 -7.80
CA LEU A 22 -2.64 -5.08 -7.66
C LEU A 22 -3.47 -5.67 -6.54
N MET A 23 -4.04 -4.82 -5.68
CA MET A 23 -4.96 -5.21 -4.62
C MET A 23 -6.26 -4.40 -4.72
N ASP A 24 -7.39 -5.08 -4.59
CA ASP A 24 -8.71 -4.50 -4.40
C ASP A 24 -9.14 -4.71 -2.95
N ASN A 25 -9.46 -3.61 -2.28
CA ASN A 25 -9.79 -3.58 -0.84
C ASN A 25 -11.21 -3.06 -0.66
N ASN A 26 -11.96 -3.68 0.22
CA ASN A 26 -13.23 -3.15 0.69
C ASN A 26 -13.32 -3.27 2.21
N GLY A 27 -14.15 -2.46 2.84
CA GLY A 27 -14.25 -2.49 4.29
C GLY A 27 -15.24 -1.48 4.84
N LYS A 28 -15.25 -1.38 6.16
CA LYS A 28 -16.09 -0.43 6.89
C LYS A 28 -15.23 0.48 7.75
N ARG A 29 -15.52 1.79 7.69
CA ARG A 29 -14.89 2.80 8.54
C ARG A 29 -15.61 2.89 9.87
N THR A 30 -14.86 3.04 10.96
CA THR A 30 -15.35 3.36 12.30
C THR A 30 -14.52 4.52 12.85
N ILE A 31 -15.17 5.63 13.18
CA ILE A 31 -14.50 6.77 13.82
C ILE A 31 -14.13 6.37 15.24
N VAL A 32 -12.85 6.54 15.58
CA VAL A 32 -12.31 6.27 16.93
C VAL A 32 -12.37 7.53 17.79
N THR A 33 -11.97 8.67 17.21
CA THR A 33 -12.05 9.96 17.88
C THR A 33 -12.11 11.09 16.85
N GLU A 34 -12.73 12.19 17.24
CA GLU A 34 -12.82 13.40 16.47
C GLU A 34 -12.71 14.61 17.39
N HIS A 35 -11.90 15.57 17.02
CA HIS A 35 -11.74 16.87 17.67
C HIS A 35 -12.00 17.97 16.68
N ASN A 36 -13.06 18.75 16.89
CA ASN A 36 -13.37 19.94 16.12
C ASN A 36 -12.68 21.14 16.76
N TYR A 37 -11.65 21.68 16.13
CA TYR A 37 -10.94 22.86 16.61
C TYR A 37 -11.71 24.15 16.33
N THR A 38 -12.34 24.17 15.14
CA THR A 38 -13.23 25.24 14.68
C THR A 38 -14.36 24.61 13.87
N ASN A 39 -15.30 25.43 13.40
CA ASN A 39 -16.34 24.97 12.46
C ASN A 39 -15.78 24.55 11.07
N LYS A 40 -14.49 24.78 10.81
CA LYS A 40 -13.84 24.45 9.52
C LYS A 40 -12.62 23.55 9.65
N SER A 41 -12.12 23.32 10.86
CA SER A 41 -10.92 22.52 11.06
C SER A 41 -11.11 21.46 12.12
N SER A 42 -10.66 20.23 11.83
CA SER A 42 -10.77 19.11 12.72
C SER A 42 -9.58 18.14 12.60
N PHE A 43 -9.38 17.37 13.68
CA PHE A 43 -8.59 16.15 13.69
C PHE A 43 -9.55 14.97 13.79
N ARG A 44 -9.27 13.92 13.04
CA ARG A 44 -10.04 12.68 13.10
C ARG A 44 -9.10 11.48 13.07
N ALA A 45 -9.35 10.52 13.96
CA ALA A 45 -8.74 9.19 13.87
C ALA A 45 -9.84 8.16 13.65
N PHE A 46 -9.61 7.23 12.72
CA PHE A 46 -10.56 6.19 12.41
C PHE A 46 -9.88 4.87 12.06
N LYS A 47 -10.62 3.80 12.18
CA LYS A 47 -10.25 2.46 11.78
C LYS A 47 -11.03 2.07 10.54
N VAL A 48 -10.41 1.30 9.65
CA VAL A 48 -11.10 0.60 8.56
C VAL A 48 -10.75 -0.87 8.65
N GLU A 49 -11.75 -1.73 8.56
CA GLU A 49 -11.58 -3.18 8.59
C GLU A 49 -12.36 -3.81 7.43
N GLY A 50 -11.78 -4.83 6.80
CA GLY A 50 -12.44 -5.48 5.70
C GLY A 50 -11.65 -6.61 5.08
N SER A 51 -11.95 -6.90 3.82
CA SER A 51 -11.31 -7.93 3.03
C SER A 51 -10.58 -7.34 1.81
N PHE A 52 -9.64 -8.10 1.30
CA PHE A 52 -8.97 -7.79 0.05
C PHE A 52 -8.88 -9.02 -0.85
N THR A 53 -8.72 -8.75 -2.13
CA THR A 53 -8.29 -9.70 -3.16
C THR A 53 -7.17 -9.08 -3.97
N ASP A 54 -6.36 -9.91 -4.63
CA ASP A 54 -5.28 -9.44 -5.50
C ASP A 54 -5.32 -10.07 -6.90
N ASN A 55 -4.48 -9.57 -7.79
CA ASN A 55 -4.38 -10.05 -9.17
C ASN A 55 -3.69 -11.42 -9.32
N LEU A 56 -3.26 -12.04 -8.23
CA LEU A 56 -2.65 -13.38 -8.20
C LEU A 56 -3.59 -14.44 -7.63
N GLY A 57 -4.83 -14.05 -7.28
CA GLY A 57 -5.83 -14.93 -6.68
C GLY A 57 -5.73 -15.07 -5.16
N ASN A 58 -4.85 -14.30 -4.51
CA ASN A 58 -4.83 -14.25 -3.06
C ASN A 58 -6.00 -13.43 -2.52
N TYR A 59 -6.39 -13.74 -1.30
CA TYR A 59 -7.42 -13.04 -0.56
C TYR A 59 -7.10 -13.03 0.93
N GLY A 60 -7.79 -12.20 1.67
CA GLY A 60 -7.60 -12.14 3.11
C GLY A 60 -8.33 -10.97 3.75
N ASN A 61 -7.95 -10.71 5.00
CA ASN A 61 -8.46 -9.59 5.77
C ASN A 61 -7.41 -8.49 5.87
N TRP A 62 -7.87 -7.27 5.97
CA TRP A 62 -7.02 -6.13 6.26
C TRP A 62 -7.65 -5.21 7.27
N ASP A 63 -6.82 -4.51 8.01
CA ASP A 63 -7.22 -3.44 8.90
C ASP A 63 -6.26 -2.26 8.77
N ALA A 64 -6.78 -1.06 8.95
CA ALA A 64 -6.05 0.19 8.90
C ALA A 64 -6.39 1.09 10.07
N PHE A 65 -5.37 1.77 10.59
CA PHE A 65 -5.53 2.94 11.44
C PHE A 65 -5.10 4.17 10.67
N VAL A 66 -5.96 5.17 10.67
CA VAL A 66 -5.80 6.41 9.90
C VAL A 66 -5.95 7.60 10.82
N THR A 67 -5.04 8.56 10.68
CA THR A 67 -5.19 9.89 11.30
C THR A 67 -5.24 10.95 10.21
N THR A 68 -6.11 11.93 10.36
CA THR A 68 -6.26 13.00 9.40
C THR A 68 -6.50 14.34 10.07
N TYR A 69 -5.89 15.38 9.50
CA TYR A 69 -6.17 16.77 9.79
C TYR A 69 -6.91 17.36 8.59
N ILE A 70 -8.03 18.02 8.87
CA ILE A 70 -8.92 18.61 7.88
C ILE A 70 -9.00 20.11 8.14
N ASN A 71 -8.90 20.90 7.08
CA ASN A 71 -9.16 22.32 7.11
C ASN A 71 -10.00 22.71 5.91
N GLU A 72 -11.09 23.45 6.13
CA GLU A 72 -12.04 23.89 5.09
C GLU A 72 -12.53 22.72 4.20
N GLY A 73 -12.76 21.53 4.80
CA GLY A 73 -13.20 20.32 4.10
C GLY A 73 -12.11 19.61 3.27
N LYS A 74 -10.87 20.07 3.33
CA LYS A 74 -9.72 19.47 2.64
C LYS A 74 -8.75 18.84 3.63
N ILE A 75 -8.19 17.72 3.24
CA ILE A 75 -7.12 17.08 4.01
C ILE A 75 -5.85 17.94 3.91
N THR A 76 -5.30 18.32 5.05
CA THR A 76 -3.98 18.96 5.16
C THR A 76 -2.90 17.95 5.53
N LYS A 77 -3.27 16.89 6.23
CA LYS A 77 -2.38 15.76 6.54
C LYS A 77 -3.20 14.49 6.74
N LEU A 78 -2.75 13.39 6.17
CA LEU A 78 -3.29 12.06 6.44
C LEU A 78 -2.15 11.05 6.44
N ASP A 79 -2.04 10.32 7.54
CA ASP A 79 -1.13 9.20 7.70
C ASP A 79 -1.91 7.94 8.02
N PHE A 80 -1.44 6.78 7.57
CA PHE A 80 -2.06 5.50 7.91
C PHE A 80 -1.04 4.36 8.04
N SER A 81 -1.46 3.34 8.77
CA SER A 81 -0.80 2.03 8.80
C SER A 81 -1.85 0.95 8.58
N ASN A 82 -1.64 0.13 7.56
CA ASN A 82 -2.50 -1.00 7.21
C ASN A 82 -1.78 -2.31 7.51
N LYS A 83 -2.52 -3.31 7.96
CA LYS A 83 -2.06 -4.68 8.08
C LYS A 83 -2.87 -5.56 7.13
N PHE A 84 -2.21 -6.30 6.26
CA PHE A 84 -2.79 -7.31 5.39
C PHE A 84 -2.46 -8.70 5.94
N THR A 85 -3.48 -9.52 6.12
CA THR A 85 -3.35 -10.91 6.57
C THR A 85 -3.94 -11.83 5.53
N PHE A 86 -3.11 -12.61 4.88
CA PHE A 86 -3.45 -13.52 3.79
C PHE A 86 -4.14 -14.79 4.28
N GLN A 87 -4.72 -15.58 3.36
CA GLN A 87 -5.39 -16.86 3.64
C GLN A 87 -4.49 -17.86 4.39
N ASN A 88 -3.17 -17.86 4.13
CA ASN A 88 -2.17 -18.70 4.80
C ASN A 88 -1.65 -18.10 6.12
N LYS A 89 -2.24 -17.00 6.63
CA LYS A 89 -1.85 -16.24 7.84
C LYS A 89 -0.56 -15.41 7.71
N SER A 90 0.13 -15.45 6.57
CA SER A 90 1.24 -14.54 6.29
C SER A 90 0.75 -13.10 6.23
N LYS A 91 1.60 -12.15 6.54
CA LYS A 91 1.21 -10.75 6.62
C LYS A 91 2.32 -9.78 6.23
N PHE A 92 1.89 -8.60 5.80
CA PHE A 92 2.75 -7.42 5.69
C PHE A 92 1.99 -6.17 6.13
N TYR A 93 2.73 -5.10 6.37
CA TYR A 93 2.19 -3.79 6.71
C TYR A 93 2.47 -2.80 5.59
N LEU A 94 1.51 -1.92 5.35
CA LEU A 94 1.60 -0.80 4.42
C LEU A 94 1.52 0.48 5.23
N GLN A 95 2.51 1.35 5.12
CA GLN A 95 2.46 2.69 5.67
C GLN A 95 2.38 3.70 4.52
N GLY A 96 1.56 4.71 4.70
CA GLY A 96 1.41 5.69 3.66
C GLY A 96 0.79 6.99 4.13
N PHE A 97 0.68 7.90 3.18
CA PHE A 97 0.13 9.24 3.39
C PHE A 97 -0.67 9.66 2.17
N ARG A 98 -1.57 10.61 2.38
CA ARG A 98 -2.30 11.26 1.31
C ARG A 98 -1.80 12.68 1.14
N GLN A 99 -1.77 13.10 -0.11
CA GLN A 99 -1.34 14.44 -0.48
C GLN A 99 -2.34 15.49 0.02
N GLU A 100 -1.82 16.62 0.44
CA GLU A 100 -2.59 17.78 0.85
C GLU A 100 -3.56 18.26 -0.24
N GLY A 101 -4.70 18.81 0.17
CA GLY A 101 -5.69 19.38 -0.72
C GLY A 101 -6.73 18.40 -1.30
N THR A 102 -6.65 17.12 -0.96
CA THR A 102 -7.66 16.12 -1.38
C THR A 102 -8.88 16.12 -0.46
N ASP A 103 -10.03 15.68 -1.01
CA ASP A 103 -11.22 15.48 -0.20
C ASP A 103 -11.09 14.27 0.73
N GLU A 104 -11.76 14.29 1.88
CA GLU A 104 -11.75 13.15 2.79
C GLU A 104 -12.40 11.92 2.18
N GLY A 105 -13.51 12.09 1.46
CA GLY A 105 -14.32 11.01 0.90
C GLY A 105 -13.69 10.28 -0.29
N ALA A 106 -12.69 10.87 -0.94
CA ALA A 106 -12.00 10.24 -2.07
C ALA A 106 -10.60 10.80 -2.25
N GLY A 107 -9.66 10.00 -2.72
CA GLY A 107 -8.32 10.51 -3.03
C GLY A 107 -7.33 9.44 -3.43
N VAL A 108 -6.15 9.93 -3.81
CA VAL A 108 -4.99 9.12 -4.23
C VAL A 108 -3.83 9.45 -3.30
N GLY A 109 -3.01 8.46 -3.00
CA GLY A 109 -1.85 8.65 -2.16
C GLY A 109 -0.73 7.66 -2.47
N LYS A 110 0.32 7.73 -1.66
CA LYS A 110 1.50 6.87 -1.77
C LYS A 110 1.65 6.05 -0.50
N ALA A 111 2.15 4.85 -0.65
CA ALA A 111 2.45 3.95 0.45
C ALA A 111 3.71 3.14 0.17
N ILE A 112 4.21 2.51 1.20
CA ILE A 112 5.38 1.62 1.13
C ILE A 112 5.09 0.38 1.98
N ILE A 113 5.48 -0.79 1.48
CA ILE A 113 5.41 -2.02 2.26
C ILE A 113 6.53 -2.00 3.29
N VAL A 114 6.14 -2.09 4.56
CA VAL A 114 7.04 -2.15 5.70
C VAL A 114 6.79 -3.43 6.50
N HIS A 115 7.77 -3.91 7.24
CA HIS A 115 7.62 -5.05 8.16
C HIS A 115 6.86 -6.26 7.57
N PRO A 116 7.23 -6.77 6.36
CA PRO A 116 6.70 -8.02 5.90
C PRO A 116 7.23 -9.17 6.78
N ASP A 117 6.43 -10.22 6.96
CA ASP A 117 6.92 -11.43 7.61
C ASP A 117 7.93 -12.20 6.70
N ARG A 118 8.42 -13.35 7.16
CA ARG A 118 9.45 -14.10 6.44
C ARG A 118 9.00 -14.60 5.07
N THR A 119 7.70 -14.80 4.88
CA THR A 119 7.10 -15.25 3.61
C THR A 119 7.25 -14.18 2.53
N PHE A 120 7.21 -12.92 2.91
CA PHE A 120 7.18 -11.77 2.01
C PHE A 120 8.41 -10.85 2.13
N LYS A 121 9.55 -11.38 2.54
CA LYS A 121 10.76 -10.58 2.82
C LYS A 121 11.21 -9.67 1.67
N SER A 122 11.01 -10.14 0.42
CA SER A 122 11.39 -9.41 -0.80
C SER A 122 10.43 -8.28 -1.15
N LEU A 123 9.27 -8.17 -0.47
CA LEU A 123 8.34 -7.06 -0.63
C LEU A 123 8.76 -5.81 0.17
N LYS A 124 9.70 -5.93 1.09
CA LYS A 124 10.12 -4.80 1.92
C LYS A 124 10.57 -3.62 1.06
N ASN A 125 10.07 -2.43 1.39
CA ASN A 125 10.33 -1.18 0.69
C ASN A 125 9.70 -1.07 -0.71
N SER A 126 8.84 -2.01 -1.14
CA SER A 126 8.05 -1.88 -2.36
C SER A 126 7.15 -0.65 -2.28
N LYS A 127 7.21 0.18 -3.32
CA LYS A 127 6.44 1.43 -3.41
C LYS A 127 5.08 1.16 -4.02
N CYS A 128 4.06 1.74 -3.42
CA CYS A 128 2.67 1.62 -3.87
C CYS A 128 2.06 3.01 -4.12
N VAL A 129 1.14 3.05 -5.05
CA VAL A 129 0.14 4.11 -5.16
C VAL A 129 -1.21 3.50 -4.83
N TYR A 130 -2.07 4.26 -4.20
CA TYR A 130 -3.41 3.80 -3.87
C TYR A 130 -4.46 4.86 -4.20
N SER A 131 -5.67 4.40 -4.44
CA SER A 131 -6.85 5.23 -4.54
C SER A 131 -7.93 4.72 -3.59
N VAL A 132 -8.70 5.64 -3.02
CA VAL A 132 -9.79 5.32 -2.11
C VAL A 132 -11.03 6.12 -2.44
N LYS A 133 -12.18 5.55 -2.14
CA LYS A 133 -13.48 6.22 -2.14
C LYS A 133 -14.31 5.68 -0.97
N PHE A 134 -14.98 6.58 -0.27
CA PHE A 134 -15.99 6.24 0.71
C PHE A 134 -17.39 6.47 0.12
N LEU A 135 -18.29 5.55 0.40
CA LEU A 135 -19.73 5.72 0.28
C LEU A 135 -20.27 5.56 1.70
N GLU A 136 -20.61 6.68 2.34
CA GLU A 136 -20.87 6.73 3.78
C GLU A 136 -19.70 6.14 4.58
N ASP A 137 -19.90 5.05 5.32
CA ASP A 137 -18.85 4.35 6.05
C ASP A 137 -18.24 3.17 5.26
N THR A 138 -18.75 2.88 4.08
CA THR A 138 -18.20 1.82 3.24
C THR A 138 -16.97 2.33 2.49
N PHE A 139 -15.85 1.63 2.67
CA PHE A 139 -14.57 1.90 2.05
C PHE A 139 -14.40 1.06 0.78
N PHE A 140 -13.93 1.68 -0.28
CA PHE A 140 -13.44 1.05 -1.50
C PHE A 140 -12.04 1.56 -1.79
N GLY A 141 -11.10 0.65 -1.98
CA GLY A 141 -9.72 0.99 -2.25
C GLY A 141 -9.08 0.09 -3.29
N LYS A 142 -8.16 0.66 -4.05
CA LYS A 142 -7.26 -0.06 -4.94
C LYS A 142 -5.85 0.34 -4.63
N ALA A 143 -4.93 -0.62 -4.63
CA ALA A 143 -3.51 -0.34 -4.51
C ALA A 143 -2.74 -1.03 -5.63
N LYS A 144 -1.72 -0.35 -6.13
CA LYS A 144 -0.78 -0.83 -7.13
C LYS A 144 0.62 -0.67 -6.58
N CYS A 145 1.31 -1.79 -6.38
CA CYS A 145 2.67 -1.82 -5.87
C CYS A 145 3.64 -2.30 -6.94
N ARG A 146 4.80 -1.66 -7.02
CA ARG A 146 5.92 -2.17 -7.83
C ARG A 146 6.73 -3.11 -6.96
N VAL A 147 6.77 -4.37 -7.33
CA VAL A 147 7.47 -5.43 -6.60
C VAL A 147 8.60 -6.01 -7.45
N SER A 148 9.61 -6.60 -6.81
CA SER A 148 10.64 -7.36 -7.51
C SER A 148 10.08 -8.69 -8.02
N LYS A 149 10.79 -9.34 -8.94
CA LYS A 149 10.43 -10.67 -9.43
C LYS A 149 10.34 -11.68 -8.29
N GLU A 150 11.28 -11.62 -7.35
CA GLU A 150 11.29 -12.48 -6.15
C GLU A 150 10.07 -12.21 -5.26
N GLY A 151 9.71 -10.92 -5.06
CA GLY A 151 8.52 -10.54 -4.32
C GLY A 151 7.24 -11.04 -4.96
N LEU A 152 7.15 -11.00 -6.31
CA LEU A 152 6.01 -11.57 -7.01
C LEU A 152 5.92 -13.09 -6.82
N GLN A 153 7.04 -13.82 -6.89
CA GLN A 153 7.09 -15.27 -6.64
C GLN A 153 6.71 -15.62 -5.19
N GLU A 154 7.08 -14.79 -4.21
CA GLU A 154 6.65 -14.96 -2.81
C GLU A 154 5.13 -14.84 -2.69
N LEU A 155 4.51 -13.88 -3.39
CA LEU A 155 3.05 -13.71 -3.41
C LEU A 155 2.33 -14.87 -4.13
N GLN A 156 2.85 -15.35 -5.26
CA GLN A 156 2.28 -16.47 -6.01
C GLN A 156 2.20 -17.76 -5.19
N ARG A 157 3.23 -18.05 -4.39
CA ARG A 157 3.25 -19.26 -3.52
C ARG A 157 2.20 -19.26 -2.42
N VAL A 158 1.55 -18.14 -2.13
CA VAL A 158 0.48 -18.06 -1.13
C VAL A 158 -0.83 -18.63 -1.66
N SER A 159 -1.05 -18.58 -2.98
CA SER A 159 -2.25 -19.09 -3.66
C SER A 159 -2.16 -20.59 -4.02
N GLU A 160 -0.98 -21.21 -3.92
CA GLU A 160 -0.76 -22.64 -4.10
C GLU A 160 -1.13 -23.44 -2.84
#